data_5ec1d1d8464000d9ce07a0ebd619edb3
#
_entry.id   5ec1d1d8464000d9ce07a0ebd619edb3
#
_cell.length_a   1.000
_cell.length_b   1.000
_cell.length_c   1.000
_cell.angle_alpha   90.00
_cell.angle_beta   90.00
_cell.angle_gamma   90.00
#
_symmetry.space_group_name_H-M   'P 1'
#
loop_
_entity.id
_entity.type
_entity.pdbx_description
1 polymer ?
#
loop_
_entity_poly.entity_id
_entity_poly.type
_entity_poly.pdbx_seq_one_letter_code
_entity_poly.pdbx_strand_id
1 'polypeptide(L)'
;MDAANLKQIKYQLDNQQIEFKRIDELYKVGGASKSEWDTAKMNLDIRETSYKNLLENTSLLSPINGVVTARNYDNGDMYSGGEPVLVVEQITPVKLYINVSEGYFTKVKKGAPVSVKVDVYGDEEFEGKISLVYPTIDPATRTFPVEIQLVNRDQRVRPGMFARATLNFGTQDHVVVLDLAIVKRAGSGDRYVYVYKNGKVSYNKVELGRRMDTEYELISGVDNNSQVVIAGQSKLADGVEVEVEK
;
A
#
# COMPACT_ATOMS: atom_id res chain seq x y z
N MET A 1 15.13 13.73 35.62
CA MET A 1 16.26 14.69 35.45
C MET A 1 15.73 16.09 35.72
N ASP A 2 16.47 16.91 36.51
CA ASP A 2 15.89 18.01 37.26
C ASP A 2 15.75 19.28 36.39
N ALA A 3 14.58 19.92 36.38
CA ALA A 3 14.34 21.21 35.72
C ALA A 3 15.34 22.31 36.18
N ALA A 4 15.86 22.16 37.40
CA ALA A 4 16.91 23.00 37.95
C ALA A 4 18.22 22.89 37.17
N ASN A 5 18.61 21.68 36.77
CA ASN A 5 19.84 21.45 36.00
C ASN A 5 19.75 22.05 34.57
N LEU A 6 18.61 21.93 33.92
CA LEU A 6 18.39 22.57 32.61
C LEU A 6 18.48 24.07 32.69
N LYS A 7 17.92 24.68 33.74
CA LYS A 7 17.97 26.11 33.99
C LYS A 7 19.42 26.60 34.26
N GLN A 8 20.19 25.80 35.02
CA GLN A 8 21.59 26.10 35.30
C GLN A 8 22.46 26.11 34.03
N ILE A 9 22.32 25.07 33.18
CA ILE A 9 23.08 25.00 31.93
C ILE A 9 22.65 26.10 30.96
N LYS A 10 21.38 26.48 30.94
CA LYS A 10 20.92 27.62 30.16
C LYS A 10 21.64 28.93 30.58
N TYR A 11 21.72 29.20 31.88
CA TYR A 11 22.45 30.39 32.36
C TYR A 11 23.94 30.37 31.99
N GLN A 12 24.59 29.20 31.98
CA GLN A 12 25.97 29.07 31.52
C GLN A 12 26.10 29.35 30.01
N LEU A 13 25.11 28.91 29.21
CA LEU A 13 25.05 29.22 27.77
C LEU A 13 24.87 30.76 27.57
N ASP A 14 23.90 31.36 28.25
CA ASP A 14 23.61 32.80 28.12
C ASP A 14 24.85 33.64 28.46
N ASN A 15 25.59 33.28 29.54
CA ASN A 15 26.86 33.95 29.88
C ASN A 15 27.93 33.78 28.80
N GLN A 16 28.05 32.59 28.21
CA GLN A 16 29.05 32.35 27.17
C GLN A 16 28.68 33.07 25.86
N GLN A 17 27.41 33.25 25.56
CA GLN A 17 26.96 34.08 24.43
C GLN A 17 27.33 35.55 24.60
N ILE A 18 27.15 36.07 25.81
CA ILE A 18 27.56 37.46 26.13
C ILE A 18 29.08 37.63 25.99
N GLU A 19 29.86 36.67 26.50
CA GLU A 19 31.31 36.70 26.42
C GLU A 19 31.81 36.60 24.97
N PHE A 20 31.27 35.68 24.20
CA PHE A 20 31.60 35.56 22.78
C PHE A 20 31.26 36.85 22.01
N LYS A 21 30.11 37.45 22.26
CA LYS A 21 29.70 38.70 21.61
C LYS A 21 30.71 39.84 21.92
N ARG A 22 31.19 39.94 23.15
CA ARG A 22 32.21 40.93 23.54
C ARG A 22 33.51 40.71 22.80
N ILE A 23 34.02 39.46 22.73
CA ILE A 23 35.25 39.13 22.02
C ILE A 23 35.09 39.33 20.50
N ASP A 24 33.94 39.01 19.94
CA ASP A 24 33.65 39.21 18.52
C ASP A 24 33.64 40.69 18.13
N GLU A 25 33.08 41.55 18.99
CA GLU A 25 33.11 43.01 18.80
C GLU A 25 34.56 43.57 18.91
N LEU A 26 35.35 43.09 19.85
CA LEU A 26 36.76 43.47 19.99
C LEU A 26 37.60 42.99 18.81
N TYR A 27 37.38 41.77 18.35
CA TYR A 27 38.08 41.21 17.19
C TYR A 27 37.82 42.01 15.90
N LYS A 28 36.59 42.48 15.68
CA LYS A 28 36.20 43.30 14.52
C LYS A 28 36.95 44.66 14.46
N VAL A 29 37.34 45.20 15.62
CA VAL A 29 38.06 46.45 15.71
C VAL A 29 39.56 46.26 15.96
N GLY A 30 40.07 45.03 15.87
CA GLY A 30 41.51 44.73 16.08
C GLY A 30 41.92 44.67 17.54
N GLY A 31 40.99 44.70 18.50
CA GLY A 31 41.25 44.70 19.95
C GLY A 31 41.36 43.29 20.57
N ALA A 32 41.09 42.23 19.80
CA ALA A 32 41.32 40.86 20.20
C ALA A 32 42.03 40.09 19.08
N SER A 33 42.81 39.09 19.45
CA SER A 33 43.51 38.22 18.51
C SER A 33 42.56 37.16 17.92
N LYS A 34 42.94 36.61 16.75
CA LYS A 34 42.18 35.50 16.15
C LYS A 34 42.11 34.28 17.08
N SER A 35 43.18 33.98 17.81
CA SER A 35 43.24 32.87 18.77
C SER A 35 42.22 33.05 19.92
N GLU A 36 42.06 34.27 20.42
CA GLU A 36 41.05 34.58 21.45
C GLU A 36 39.65 34.44 20.90
N TRP A 37 39.41 34.92 19.68
CA TRP A 37 38.11 34.77 19.02
C TRP A 37 37.75 33.28 18.76
N ASP A 38 38.70 32.50 18.20
CA ASP A 38 38.51 31.08 17.93
C ASP A 38 38.21 30.31 19.24
N THR A 39 38.90 30.63 20.32
CA THR A 39 38.70 30.04 21.67
C THR A 39 37.33 30.39 22.23
N ALA A 40 36.91 31.65 22.14
CA ALA A 40 35.60 32.08 22.62
C ALA A 40 34.46 31.42 21.83
N LYS A 41 34.65 31.30 20.51
CA LYS A 41 33.68 30.59 19.65
C LYS A 41 33.57 29.11 19.99
N MET A 42 34.69 28.42 20.15
CA MET A 42 34.71 27.00 20.52
C MET A 42 33.99 26.77 21.87
N ASN A 43 34.26 27.65 22.85
CA ASN A 43 33.59 27.55 24.16
C ASN A 43 32.08 27.74 24.05
N LEU A 44 31.61 28.68 23.22
CA LEU A 44 30.19 28.85 22.93
C LEU A 44 29.59 27.61 22.29
N ASP A 45 30.20 27.06 21.23
CA ASP A 45 29.72 25.89 20.50
C ASP A 45 29.63 24.67 21.44
N ILE A 46 30.56 24.51 22.39
CA ILE A 46 30.50 23.44 23.41
C ILE A 46 29.29 23.63 24.32
N ARG A 47 29.03 24.87 24.78
CA ARG A 47 27.89 25.14 25.67
C ARG A 47 26.56 25.00 24.96
N GLU A 48 26.44 25.43 23.71
CA GLU A 48 25.26 25.24 22.89
C GLU A 48 24.95 23.76 22.68
N THR A 49 25.97 22.95 22.35
CA THR A 49 25.85 21.51 22.19
C THR A 49 25.39 20.85 23.50
N SER A 50 25.99 21.24 24.63
CA SER A 50 25.63 20.67 25.94
C SER A 50 24.20 21.02 26.34
N TYR A 51 23.75 22.25 26.09
CA TYR A 51 22.36 22.65 26.35
C TYR A 51 21.37 21.92 25.44
N LYS A 52 21.70 21.83 24.15
CA LYS A 52 20.85 21.10 23.18
C LYS A 52 20.68 19.65 23.55
N ASN A 53 21.76 18.94 23.87
CA ASN A 53 21.71 17.53 24.28
C ASN A 53 20.88 17.34 25.55
N LEU A 54 21.01 18.26 26.53
CA LEU A 54 20.20 18.16 27.75
C LEU A 54 18.73 18.46 27.47
N LEU A 55 18.41 19.41 26.60
CA LEU A 55 17.04 19.75 26.21
C LEU A 55 16.36 18.58 25.49
N GLU A 56 17.06 17.94 24.55
CA GLU A 56 16.56 16.75 23.83
C GLU A 56 16.27 15.58 24.77
N ASN A 57 17.11 15.39 25.81
CA ASN A 57 16.93 14.35 26.82
C ASN A 57 15.86 14.68 27.88
N THR A 58 15.47 15.96 28.00
CA THR A 58 14.50 16.42 29.01
C THR A 58 13.09 16.57 28.45
N SER A 59 12.99 16.91 27.15
CA SER A 59 11.72 17.07 26.42
C SER A 59 11.63 16.04 25.32
N LEU A 60 10.85 14.99 25.57
CA LEU A 60 10.58 13.99 24.54
C LEU A 60 9.59 14.55 23.52
N LEU A 61 10.08 14.75 22.30
CA LEU A 61 9.28 15.19 21.16
C LEU A 61 8.97 14.02 20.25
N SER A 62 7.75 13.96 19.75
CA SER A 62 7.40 12.98 18.74
C SER A 62 8.15 13.28 17.42
N PRO A 63 8.88 12.30 16.83
CA PRO A 63 9.56 12.49 15.56
C PRO A 63 8.58 12.54 14.37
N ILE A 64 7.31 12.19 14.58
CA ILE A 64 6.25 12.16 13.57
C ILE A 64 5.03 12.96 14.01
N ASN A 65 4.29 13.48 13.02
CA ASN A 65 2.96 14.02 13.25
C ASN A 65 1.96 12.85 13.30
N GLY A 66 1.15 12.80 14.35
CA GLY A 66 0.22 11.70 14.52
C GLY A 66 -0.71 11.90 15.71
N VAL A 67 -1.42 10.84 16.05
CA VAL A 67 -2.34 10.78 17.19
C VAL A 67 -1.72 9.86 18.25
N VAL A 68 -1.83 10.25 19.50
CA VAL A 68 -1.43 9.40 20.62
C VAL A 68 -2.44 8.26 20.76
N THR A 69 -1.98 7.03 20.53
CA THR A 69 -2.82 5.83 20.57
C THR A 69 -2.69 5.05 21.89
N ALA A 70 -1.57 5.22 22.58
CA ALA A 70 -1.40 4.67 23.92
C ALA A 70 -0.58 5.61 24.80
N ARG A 71 -0.93 5.64 26.08
CA ARG A 71 -0.20 6.28 27.17
C ARG A 71 -0.01 5.27 28.29
N ASN A 72 1.24 4.88 28.54
CA ASN A 72 1.56 3.80 29.44
C ASN A 72 2.01 4.28 30.83
N TYR A 73 2.27 5.58 30.98
CA TYR A 73 2.72 6.18 32.25
C TYR A 73 1.95 7.46 32.57
N ASP A 74 1.64 7.66 33.85
CA ASP A 74 1.07 8.89 34.36
C ASP A 74 2.14 9.81 35.00
N ASN A 75 1.72 11.04 35.31
CA ASN A 75 2.62 11.98 35.97
C ASN A 75 2.98 11.49 37.37
N GLY A 76 4.29 11.33 37.62
CA GLY A 76 4.81 10.81 38.88
C GLY A 76 5.19 9.34 38.85
N ASP A 77 4.84 8.60 37.78
CA ASP A 77 5.25 7.22 37.65
C ASP A 77 6.76 7.10 37.46
N MET A 78 7.32 6.04 38.01
CA MET A 78 8.73 5.71 37.83
C MET A 78 8.92 4.98 36.50
N TYR A 79 9.67 5.58 35.58
CA TYR A 79 10.02 4.92 34.33
C TYR A 79 11.19 3.96 34.53
N SER A 80 10.93 2.67 34.41
CA SER A 80 11.94 1.59 34.57
C SER A 80 12.55 1.13 33.24
N GLY A 81 12.12 1.65 32.12
CA GLY A 81 12.48 1.15 30.79
C GLY A 81 11.61 -0.02 30.34
N GLY A 82 11.71 -0.37 29.06
CA GLY A 82 11.05 -1.55 28.47
C GLY A 82 9.77 -1.22 27.69
N GLU A 83 8.92 -0.35 28.20
CA GLU A 83 7.71 0.08 27.48
C GLU A 83 7.79 1.56 27.04
N PRO A 84 7.24 1.92 25.87
CA PRO A 84 7.20 3.31 25.43
C PRO A 84 6.28 4.13 26.36
N VAL A 85 6.69 5.37 26.67
CA VAL A 85 5.87 6.29 27.49
C VAL A 85 4.57 6.65 26.76
N LEU A 86 4.68 6.97 25.49
CA LEU A 86 3.57 7.28 24.58
C LEU A 86 3.78 6.53 23.26
N VAL A 87 2.68 6.06 22.67
CA VAL A 87 2.67 5.55 21.30
C VAL A 87 1.99 6.59 20.42
N VAL A 88 2.67 7.04 19.38
CA VAL A 88 2.14 8.00 18.40
C VAL A 88 2.07 7.32 17.05
N GLU A 89 0.89 7.30 16.45
CA GLU A 89 0.66 6.70 15.14
C GLU A 89 0.24 7.75 14.11
N GLN A 90 0.80 7.64 12.92
CA GLN A 90 0.35 8.44 11.79
C GLN A 90 -0.89 7.79 11.18
N ILE A 91 -2.04 8.44 11.31
CA ILE A 91 -3.32 7.98 10.78
C ILE A 91 -3.81 8.79 9.57
N THR A 92 -3.01 9.75 9.10
CA THR A 92 -3.28 10.55 7.91
C THR A 92 -1.97 10.72 7.11
N PRO A 93 -1.83 10.05 5.96
CA PRO A 93 -2.70 9.00 5.43
C PRO A 93 -2.66 7.72 6.26
N VAL A 94 -3.74 6.94 6.26
CA VAL A 94 -3.74 5.59 6.83
C VAL A 94 -3.27 4.59 5.78
N LYS A 95 -2.57 3.55 6.23
CA LYS A 95 -2.02 2.50 5.38
C LYS A 95 -2.77 1.19 5.58
N LEU A 96 -3.12 0.55 4.48
CA LEU A 96 -3.69 -0.79 4.43
C LEU A 96 -2.70 -1.73 3.73
N TYR A 97 -2.42 -2.87 4.34
CA TYR A 97 -1.59 -3.91 3.75
C TYR A 97 -2.46 -5.07 3.32
N ILE A 98 -2.31 -5.48 2.08
CA ILE A 98 -2.99 -6.64 1.52
C ILE A 98 -1.98 -7.60 0.88
N ASN A 99 -2.31 -8.89 0.84
CA ASN A 99 -1.55 -9.89 0.12
C ASN A 99 -2.26 -10.23 -1.19
N VAL A 100 -1.57 -10.08 -2.30
CA VAL A 100 -2.09 -10.31 -3.65
C VAL A 100 -1.41 -11.54 -4.24
N SER A 101 -2.17 -12.43 -4.91
CA SER A 101 -1.62 -13.61 -5.57
C SER A 101 -0.63 -13.26 -6.68
N GLU A 102 0.46 -14.04 -6.79
CA GLU A 102 1.54 -13.86 -7.77
C GLU A 102 1.05 -13.72 -9.23
N GLY A 103 -0.07 -14.39 -9.58
CA GLY A 103 -0.66 -14.32 -10.91
C GLY A 103 -1.12 -12.90 -11.34
N TYR A 104 -1.26 -11.98 -10.39
CA TYR A 104 -1.63 -10.59 -10.65
C TYR A 104 -0.43 -9.63 -10.60
N PHE A 105 0.80 -10.13 -10.40
CA PHE A 105 1.98 -9.27 -10.22
C PHE A 105 2.19 -8.26 -11.35
N THR A 106 1.99 -8.69 -12.61
CA THR A 106 2.14 -7.81 -13.78
C THR A 106 1.03 -6.77 -13.92
N LYS A 107 -0.13 -7.01 -13.29
CA LYS A 107 -1.32 -6.15 -13.36
C LYS A 107 -1.36 -5.11 -12.25
N VAL A 108 -0.74 -5.39 -11.10
CA VAL A 108 -0.70 -4.48 -9.94
C VAL A 108 0.39 -3.43 -10.16
N LYS A 109 0.00 -2.16 -10.22
CA LYS A 109 0.94 -1.05 -10.45
C LYS A 109 0.82 0.01 -9.38
N LYS A 110 1.96 0.57 -8.97
CA LYS A 110 2.00 1.75 -8.10
C LYS A 110 1.19 2.89 -8.69
N GLY A 111 0.40 3.56 -7.85
CA GLY A 111 -0.48 4.66 -8.24
C GLY A 111 -1.87 4.24 -8.73
N ALA A 112 -2.13 2.94 -8.93
CA ALA A 112 -3.44 2.46 -9.32
C ALA A 112 -4.49 2.76 -8.23
N PRO A 113 -5.71 3.20 -8.62
CA PRO A 113 -6.79 3.44 -7.68
C PRO A 113 -7.31 2.13 -7.10
N VAL A 114 -7.73 2.18 -5.86
CA VAL A 114 -8.29 1.04 -5.12
C VAL A 114 -9.52 1.54 -4.37
N SER A 115 -10.64 0.82 -4.49
CA SER A 115 -11.79 1.04 -3.63
C SER A 115 -11.62 0.21 -2.35
N VAL A 116 -11.79 0.85 -1.20
CA VAL A 116 -11.65 0.22 0.11
C VAL A 116 -12.95 0.36 0.89
N LYS A 117 -13.51 -0.76 1.31
CA LYS A 117 -14.64 -0.82 2.25
C LYS A 117 -14.14 -1.19 3.63
N VAL A 118 -14.55 -0.42 4.63
CA VAL A 118 -14.24 -0.70 6.04
C VAL A 118 -15.50 -1.21 6.71
N ASP A 119 -15.46 -2.39 7.29
CA ASP A 119 -16.67 -3.11 7.75
C ASP A 119 -17.55 -2.28 8.72
N VAL A 120 -16.96 -1.41 9.52
CA VAL A 120 -17.67 -0.51 10.45
C VAL A 120 -18.58 0.49 9.72
N TYR A 121 -18.29 0.82 8.47
CA TYR A 121 -19.03 1.80 7.66
C TYR A 121 -19.92 1.15 6.59
N GLY A 122 -20.09 -0.18 6.63
CA GLY A 122 -20.97 -0.92 5.72
C GLY A 122 -20.54 -0.78 4.27
N ASP A 123 -21.42 -0.25 3.43
CA ASP A 123 -21.19 -0.13 1.98
C ASP A 123 -20.46 1.15 1.55
N GLU A 124 -20.07 2.01 2.49
CA GLU A 124 -19.31 3.21 2.18
C GLU A 124 -17.93 2.85 1.60
N GLU A 125 -17.58 3.48 0.48
CA GLU A 125 -16.31 3.24 -0.20
C GLU A 125 -15.34 4.40 0.06
N PHE A 126 -14.13 4.06 0.46
CA PHE A 126 -13.02 4.97 0.65
C PHE A 126 -12.05 4.83 -0.53
N GLU A 127 -11.66 5.96 -1.10
CA GLU A 127 -10.67 5.97 -2.18
C GLU A 127 -9.26 5.78 -1.63
N GLY A 128 -8.58 4.77 -2.15
CA GLY A 128 -7.18 4.50 -1.89
C GLY A 128 -6.35 4.48 -3.15
N LYS A 129 -5.02 4.48 -2.99
CA LYS A 129 -4.05 4.31 -4.08
C LYS A 129 -2.96 3.35 -3.64
N ILE A 130 -2.52 2.51 -4.56
CA ILE A 130 -1.34 1.66 -4.33
C ILE A 130 -0.12 2.57 -4.17
N SER A 131 0.47 2.59 -2.97
CA SER A 131 1.66 3.37 -2.65
C SER A 131 2.95 2.58 -2.89
N LEU A 132 2.91 1.28 -2.60
CA LEU A 132 4.06 0.39 -2.75
C LEU A 132 3.60 -1.02 -3.13
N VAL A 133 4.32 -1.61 -4.10
CA VAL A 133 4.25 -3.03 -4.44
C VAL A 133 5.59 -3.64 -4.03
N TYR A 134 5.56 -4.60 -3.13
CA TYR A 134 6.78 -5.26 -2.68
C TYR A 134 7.32 -6.21 -3.77
N PRO A 135 8.64 -6.23 -4.00
CA PRO A 135 9.23 -7.02 -5.09
C PRO A 135 9.37 -8.50 -4.74
N THR A 136 9.14 -8.88 -3.50
CA THR A 136 9.32 -10.26 -3.01
C THR A 136 8.00 -11.00 -2.95
N ILE A 137 8.02 -12.26 -3.40
CA ILE A 137 6.88 -13.17 -3.31
C ILE A 137 7.15 -14.15 -2.16
N ASP A 138 6.18 -14.34 -1.30
CA ASP A 138 6.23 -15.38 -0.27
C ASP A 138 6.01 -16.75 -0.93
N PRO A 139 6.99 -17.67 -0.89
CA PRO A 139 6.88 -18.97 -1.56
C PRO A 139 5.86 -19.90 -0.90
N ALA A 140 5.54 -19.70 0.38
CA ALA A 140 4.57 -20.53 1.10
C ALA A 140 3.12 -20.21 0.71
N THR A 141 2.81 -18.92 0.56
CA THR A 141 1.47 -18.43 0.25
C THR A 141 1.29 -18.08 -1.23
N ARG A 142 2.38 -17.97 -2.00
CA ARG A 142 2.42 -17.48 -3.38
C ARG A 142 1.74 -16.12 -3.54
N THR A 143 1.99 -15.23 -2.58
CA THR A 143 1.46 -13.87 -2.58
C THR A 143 2.57 -12.85 -2.41
N PHE A 144 2.30 -11.62 -2.79
CA PHE A 144 3.18 -10.48 -2.53
C PHE A 144 2.42 -9.37 -1.80
N PRO A 145 3.07 -8.69 -0.85
CA PRO A 145 2.46 -7.61 -0.12
C PRO A 145 2.28 -6.37 -1.00
N VAL A 146 1.17 -5.67 -0.80
CA VAL A 146 0.87 -4.38 -1.44
C VAL A 146 0.42 -3.40 -0.36
N GLU A 147 1.04 -2.22 -0.33
CA GLU A 147 0.63 -1.11 0.54
C GLU A 147 -0.32 -0.20 -0.23
N ILE A 148 -1.49 0.05 0.36
CA ILE A 148 -2.49 0.99 -0.13
C ILE A 148 -2.55 2.14 0.86
N GLN A 149 -2.52 3.37 0.36
CA GLN A 149 -2.73 4.58 1.15
C GLN A 149 -4.12 5.14 0.91
N LEU A 150 -4.83 5.41 2.01
CA LEU A 150 -6.11 6.10 2.01
C LEU A 150 -5.91 7.52 2.55
N VAL A 151 -6.53 8.49 1.90
CA VAL A 151 -6.62 9.86 2.40
C VAL A 151 -7.66 9.88 3.52
N ASN A 152 -7.21 10.06 4.77
CA ASN A 152 -8.04 9.97 5.98
C ASN A 152 -8.05 11.33 6.71
N ARG A 153 -8.51 12.39 6.03
CA ARG A 153 -8.49 13.76 6.58
C ARG A 153 -9.40 13.94 7.79
N ASP A 154 -10.52 13.25 7.78
CA ASP A 154 -11.52 13.25 8.84
C ASP A 154 -11.20 12.27 9.99
N GLN A 155 -10.10 11.50 9.84
CA GLN A 155 -9.60 10.54 10.81
C GLN A 155 -10.63 9.46 11.22
N ARG A 156 -11.58 9.17 10.32
CA ARG A 156 -12.63 8.16 10.55
C ARG A 156 -12.07 6.75 10.52
N VAL A 157 -11.18 6.46 9.58
CA VAL A 157 -10.53 5.15 9.48
C VAL A 157 -9.39 5.09 10.49
N ARG A 158 -9.43 4.09 11.38
CA ARG A 158 -8.45 3.94 12.46
C ARG A 158 -7.63 2.68 12.27
N PRO A 159 -6.36 2.68 12.71
CA PRO A 159 -5.56 1.46 12.78
C PRO A 159 -6.29 0.36 13.54
N GLY A 160 -6.14 -0.89 13.08
CA GLY A 160 -6.84 -2.04 13.65
C GLY A 160 -8.25 -2.31 13.11
N MET A 161 -8.82 -1.41 12.30
CA MET A 161 -10.09 -1.68 11.63
C MET A 161 -9.88 -2.70 10.50
N PHE A 162 -10.85 -3.62 10.35
CA PHE A 162 -10.86 -4.55 9.24
C PHE A 162 -11.38 -3.85 7.97
N ALA A 163 -10.66 -4.07 6.85
CA ALA A 163 -10.99 -3.44 5.59
C ALA A 163 -10.83 -4.42 4.41
N ARG A 164 -11.64 -4.25 3.37
CA ARG A 164 -11.57 -5.01 2.11
C ARG A 164 -11.20 -4.07 0.98
N ALA A 165 -10.18 -4.43 0.23
CA ALA A 165 -9.73 -3.68 -0.93
C ALA A 165 -10.19 -4.35 -2.22
N THR A 166 -10.79 -3.57 -3.12
CA THR A 166 -11.16 -3.99 -4.47
C THR A 166 -10.23 -3.35 -5.47
N LEU A 167 -9.42 -4.18 -6.14
CA LEU A 167 -8.55 -3.77 -7.22
C LEU A 167 -9.22 -4.07 -8.55
N ASN A 168 -9.42 -3.05 -9.38
CA ASN A 168 -9.96 -3.23 -10.72
C ASN A 168 -8.80 -3.25 -11.74
N PHE A 169 -8.65 -4.36 -12.44
CA PHE A 169 -7.62 -4.55 -13.47
C PHE A 169 -8.11 -4.24 -14.89
N GLY A 170 -9.26 -3.58 -15.00
CA GLY A 170 -9.91 -3.29 -16.28
C GLY A 170 -10.86 -4.42 -16.73
N THR A 171 -11.55 -4.13 -17.81
CA THR A 171 -12.44 -5.08 -18.49
C THR A 171 -11.67 -5.70 -19.66
N GLN A 172 -11.80 -6.99 -19.84
CA GLN A 172 -11.35 -7.70 -21.03
C GLN A 172 -12.58 -8.28 -21.70
N ASP A 173 -12.72 -8.01 -23.00
CA ASP A 173 -13.80 -8.59 -23.79
C ASP A 173 -13.41 -10.01 -24.20
N HIS A 174 -14.13 -10.97 -23.69
CA HIS A 174 -13.98 -12.38 -24.06
C HIS A 174 -15.28 -12.91 -24.63
N VAL A 175 -15.16 -13.85 -25.55
CA VAL A 175 -16.32 -14.60 -26.05
C VAL A 175 -16.85 -15.46 -24.91
N VAL A 176 -18.15 -15.44 -24.69
CA VAL A 176 -18.83 -16.25 -23.68
C VAL A 176 -19.79 -17.21 -24.38
N VAL A 177 -19.75 -18.46 -23.98
CA VAL A 177 -20.65 -19.49 -24.51
C VAL A 177 -21.35 -20.26 -23.38
N LEU A 178 -22.55 -20.72 -23.63
CA LEU A 178 -23.26 -21.60 -22.71
C LEU A 178 -22.48 -22.91 -22.49
N ASP A 179 -22.48 -23.42 -21.26
CA ASP A 179 -21.90 -24.74 -20.90
C ASP A 179 -22.35 -25.85 -21.83
N LEU A 180 -23.62 -25.78 -22.24
CA LEU A 180 -24.24 -26.72 -23.19
C LEU A 180 -23.57 -26.74 -24.57
N ALA A 181 -22.89 -25.67 -25.00
CA ALA A 181 -22.22 -25.63 -26.29
C ALA A 181 -20.88 -26.39 -26.28
N ILE A 182 -20.33 -26.69 -25.10
CA ILE A 182 -18.99 -27.25 -24.93
C ILE A 182 -19.03 -28.76 -25.01
N VAL A 183 -18.32 -29.30 -26.00
CA VAL A 183 -18.19 -30.74 -26.23
C VAL A 183 -16.83 -31.23 -25.73
N LYS A 184 -16.83 -32.26 -24.91
CA LYS A 184 -15.61 -32.95 -24.46
C LYS A 184 -15.24 -34.06 -25.44
N ARG A 185 -14.00 -34.06 -25.90
CA ARG A 185 -13.48 -35.19 -26.68
C ARG A 185 -13.03 -36.30 -25.74
N ALA A 186 -13.59 -37.50 -25.93
CA ALA A 186 -13.15 -38.67 -25.15
C ALA A 186 -11.65 -38.97 -25.39
N GLY A 187 -10.89 -39.15 -24.31
CA GLY A 187 -9.50 -39.58 -24.34
C GLY A 187 -8.45 -38.45 -24.38
N SER A 188 -8.74 -37.24 -24.86
CA SER A 188 -7.76 -36.15 -24.91
C SER A 188 -7.95 -35.07 -23.84
N GLY A 189 -9.13 -35.01 -23.23
CA GLY A 189 -9.47 -33.90 -22.30
C GLY A 189 -9.73 -32.56 -22.98
N ASP A 190 -9.51 -32.45 -24.30
CA ASP A 190 -9.74 -31.22 -25.06
C ASP A 190 -11.22 -30.83 -25.08
N ARG A 191 -11.44 -29.52 -25.19
CA ARG A 191 -12.77 -28.91 -25.31
C ARG A 191 -12.95 -28.35 -26.69
N TYR A 192 -14.16 -28.49 -27.21
CA TYR A 192 -14.54 -28.05 -28.55
C TYR A 192 -15.91 -27.41 -28.53
N VAL A 193 -16.17 -26.56 -29.55
CA VAL A 193 -17.46 -25.96 -29.83
C VAL A 193 -17.75 -26.09 -31.32
N TYR A 194 -18.98 -26.39 -31.66
CA TYR A 194 -19.44 -26.35 -33.06
C TYR A 194 -19.88 -24.93 -33.40
N VAL A 195 -19.21 -24.32 -34.39
CA VAL A 195 -19.55 -23.00 -34.92
C VAL A 195 -20.31 -23.17 -36.22
N TYR A 196 -21.50 -22.59 -36.28
CA TYR A 196 -22.31 -22.55 -37.50
C TYR A 196 -21.93 -21.37 -38.37
N LYS A 197 -21.72 -21.65 -39.68
CA LYS A 197 -21.47 -20.61 -40.68
C LYS A 197 -21.94 -21.08 -42.05
N ASN A 198 -22.84 -20.34 -42.70
CA ASN A 198 -23.30 -20.57 -44.07
C ASN A 198 -23.81 -21.98 -44.32
N GLY A 199 -24.67 -22.52 -43.44
CA GLY A 199 -25.26 -23.84 -43.60
C GLY A 199 -24.38 -25.01 -43.16
N LYS A 200 -23.17 -24.76 -42.67
CA LYS A 200 -22.20 -25.79 -42.24
C LYS A 200 -21.73 -25.52 -40.82
N VAL A 201 -21.32 -26.58 -40.14
CA VAL A 201 -20.67 -26.48 -38.82
C VAL A 201 -19.19 -26.79 -38.90
N SER A 202 -18.37 -26.03 -38.18
CA SER A 202 -16.97 -26.30 -37.94
C SER A 202 -16.73 -26.74 -36.50
N TYR A 203 -15.85 -27.72 -36.30
CA TYR A 203 -15.50 -28.25 -34.99
C TYR A 203 -14.25 -27.58 -34.49
N ASN A 204 -14.42 -26.54 -33.69
CA ASN A 204 -13.33 -25.69 -33.25
C ASN A 204 -12.83 -26.09 -31.83
N LYS A 205 -11.52 -26.31 -31.70
CA LYS A 205 -10.90 -26.48 -30.40
C LYS A 205 -10.91 -25.14 -29.65
N VAL A 206 -11.34 -25.17 -28.40
CA VAL A 206 -11.44 -23.98 -27.55
C VAL A 206 -10.63 -24.13 -26.28
N GLU A 207 -10.12 -23.02 -25.79
CA GLU A 207 -9.51 -22.91 -24.48
C GLU A 207 -10.49 -22.19 -23.55
N LEU A 208 -10.83 -22.87 -22.44
CA LEU A 208 -11.80 -22.35 -21.48
C LEU A 208 -11.09 -21.43 -20.48
N GLY A 209 -11.69 -20.28 -20.22
CA GLY A 209 -11.36 -19.38 -19.14
C GLY A 209 -12.21 -19.66 -17.89
N ARG A 210 -12.70 -18.57 -17.28
CA ARG A 210 -13.55 -18.66 -16.08
C ARG A 210 -14.94 -19.18 -16.39
N ARG A 211 -15.48 -19.95 -15.43
CA ARG A 211 -16.89 -20.31 -15.43
C ARG A 211 -17.68 -19.21 -14.71
N MET A 212 -18.77 -18.78 -15.34
CA MET A 212 -19.71 -17.79 -14.83
C MET A 212 -21.12 -18.42 -14.86
N ASP A 213 -21.52 -19.01 -13.76
CA ASP A 213 -22.78 -19.72 -13.58
C ASP A 213 -23.01 -20.82 -14.66
N THR A 214 -23.81 -20.55 -15.68
CA THR A 214 -24.12 -21.47 -16.79
C THR A 214 -23.29 -21.24 -18.05
N GLU A 215 -22.32 -20.33 -18.00
CA GLU A 215 -21.49 -19.88 -19.12
C GLU A 215 -20.02 -20.10 -18.87
N TYR A 216 -19.25 -20.24 -19.94
CA TYR A 216 -17.79 -20.25 -19.93
C TYR A 216 -17.24 -19.16 -20.82
N GLU A 217 -16.26 -18.47 -20.27
CA GLU A 217 -15.35 -17.61 -21.02
C GLU A 217 -14.48 -18.46 -21.96
N LEU A 218 -14.37 -18.06 -23.23
CA LEU A 218 -13.45 -18.66 -24.18
C LEU A 218 -12.23 -17.73 -24.34
N ILE A 219 -11.04 -18.24 -24.02
CA ILE A 219 -9.78 -17.54 -24.22
C ILE A 219 -9.41 -17.55 -25.70
N SER A 220 -9.74 -18.65 -26.41
CA SER A 220 -9.46 -18.82 -27.83
C SER A 220 -10.38 -19.83 -28.50
N GLY A 221 -10.43 -19.80 -29.83
CA GLY A 221 -11.08 -20.82 -30.68
C GLY A 221 -12.39 -20.40 -31.34
N VAL A 222 -13.02 -19.30 -30.90
CA VAL A 222 -14.27 -18.79 -31.51
C VAL A 222 -14.18 -17.26 -31.60
N ASP A 223 -14.57 -16.72 -32.75
CA ASP A 223 -14.64 -15.27 -32.97
C ASP A 223 -15.89 -14.67 -32.33
N ASN A 224 -15.81 -13.39 -31.99
CA ASN A 224 -16.96 -12.66 -31.47
C ASN A 224 -18.12 -12.65 -32.48
N ASN A 225 -19.34 -12.72 -31.99
CA ASN A 225 -20.58 -12.82 -32.78
C ASN A 225 -20.72 -14.10 -33.62
N SER A 226 -19.96 -15.16 -33.41
CA SER A 226 -20.14 -16.46 -34.02
C SER A 226 -21.40 -17.14 -33.47
N GLN A 227 -22.11 -17.82 -34.33
CA GLN A 227 -23.24 -18.68 -33.91
C GLN A 227 -22.72 -20.05 -33.49
N VAL A 228 -23.00 -20.44 -32.23
CA VAL A 228 -22.55 -21.71 -31.67
C VAL A 228 -23.73 -22.65 -31.47
N VAL A 229 -23.49 -23.93 -31.69
CA VAL A 229 -24.51 -24.96 -31.53
C VAL A 229 -24.63 -25.34 -30.05
N ILE A 230 -25.83 -25.23 -29.50
CA ILE A 230 -26.15 -25.53 -28.09
C ILE A 230 -26.92 -26.85 -27.91
N ALA A 231 -27.43 -27.45 -28.98
CA ALA A 231 -28.16 -28.72 -28.94
C ALA A 231 -27.87 -29.56 -30.19
N GLY A 232 -27.97 -30.87 -30.09
CA GLY A 232 -27.80 -31.81 -31.23
C GLY A 232 -26.35 -32.18 -31.56
N GLN A 233 -25.34 -31.72 -30.75
CA GLN A 233 -23.89 -31.87 -31.02
C GLN A 233 -23.47 -33.33 -31.23
N SER A 234 -24.14 -34.30 -30.60
CA SER A 234 -23.81 -35.73 -30.69
C SER A 234 -23.98 -36.33 -32.08
N LYS A 235 -24.73 -35.63 -32.96
CA LYS A 235 -24.99 -36.04 -34.33
C LYS A 235 -24.15 -35.27 -35.37
N LEU A 236 -23.34 -34.35 -34.91
CA LEU A 236 -22.54 -33.47 -35.78
C LEU A 236 -21.14 -34.02 -35.97
N ALA A 237 -20.61 -33.79 -37.17
CA ALA A 237 -19.22 -33.94 -37.50
C ALA A 237 -18.68 -32.64 -38.15
N ASP A 238 -17.38 -32.48 -38.19
CA ASP A 238 -16.75 -31.29 -38.81
C ASP A 238 -17.15 -31.18 -40.30
N GLY A 239 -17.57 -30.00 -40.71
CA GLY A 239 -17.94 -29.69 -42.10
C GLY A 239 -19.32 -30.16 -42.55
N VAL A 240 -20.13 -30.76 -41.66
CA VAL A 240 -21.49 -31.25 -42.01
C VAL A 240 -22.44 -30.09 -42.26
N GLU A 241 -23.29 -30.24 -43.29
CA GLU A 241 -24.40 -29.32 -43.56
C GLU A 241 -25.52 -29.53 -42.56
N VAL A 242 -26.03 -28.44 -42.03
CA VAL A 242 -27.08 -28.45 -41.00
C VAL A 242 -28.12 -27.38 -41.26
N GLU A 243 -29.35 -27.68 -40.87
CA GLU A 243 -30.44 -26.71 -40.78
C GLU A 243 -30.60 -26.27 -39.33
N VAL A 244 -30.80 -24.97 -39.12
CA VAL A 244 -31.00 -24.39 -37.78
C VAL A 244 -32.47 -24.44 -37.44
N GLU A 245 -32.83 -25.25 -36.43
CA GLU A 245 -34.15 -25.15 -35.79
C GLU A 245 -34.17 -23.87 -34.93
N LYS A 246 -35.19 -23.07 -35.10
CA LYS A 246 -35.43 -21.85 -34.34
C LYS A 246 -36.12 -22.12 -33.01
#